data_1e21c99a998f7506e5fe6f186dc737ba
#
_entry.id   1e21c99a998f7506e5fe6f186dc737ba
#
_cell.length_a   1.000
_cell.length_b   1.000
_cell.length_c   1.000
_cell.angle_alpha   90.00
_cell.angle_beta   90.00
_cell.angle_gamma   90.00
#
_symmetry.space_group_name_H-M   'P 1'
#
loop_
_entity.id
_entity.type
_entity.pdbx_description
1 polymer ?
#
loop_
_entity_poly.entity_id
_entity_poly.type
_entity_poly.pdbx_seq_one_letter_code
_entity_poly.pdbx_strand_id
1 'polypeptide(L)'
;MMAEGTFELHPGDALYPETVLELSDVPQTLYVRGNPEVLSTPALSIIGARKASPYGLAVAELAAKVAVEAGVTVVSGGAVGCDQASGWAAVNAGGKHVVVLGTGADVVYPRSSAGLITRTLDT
;
A
#
# COMPACT_ATOMS: atom_id res chain seq x y z
N MET A 1 -1.66 -8.84 -20.68
CA MET A 1 -0.22 -9.04 -20.34
C MET A 1 0.10 -8.22 -19.08
N MET A 2 0.74 -8.85 -18.10
CA MET A 2 1.15 -8.17 -16.88
C MET A 2 2.41 -7.33 -17.12
N ALA A 3 2.55 -6.19 -16.40
CA ALA A 3 3.75 -5.40 -16.45
C ALA A 3 4.95 -6.19 -15.90
N GLU A 4 6.15 -5.85 -16.35
CA GLU A 4 7.38 -6.45 -15.85
C GLU A 4 7.47 -6.33 -14.34
N GLY A 5 7.89 -7.41 -13.68
CA GLY A 5 7.98 -7.47 -12.22
C GLY A 5 6.68 -7.80 -11.50
N THR A 6 5.58 -8.00 -12.25
CA THR A 6 4.31 -8.44 -11.68
C THR A 6 4.31 -9.97 -11.55
N PHE A 7 3.90 -10.48 -10.40
CA PHE A 7 3.80 -11.90 -10.14
C PHE A 7 2.56 -12.24 -9.31
N GLU A 8 2.23 -13.51 -9.21
CA GLU A 8 1.07 -14.01 -8.50
C GLU A 8 1.48 -14.70 -7.20
N LEU A 9 0.68 -14.46 -6.15
CA LEU A 9 0.76 -15.22 -4.90
C LEU A 9 -0.55 -15.95 -4.66
N HIS A 10 -0.48 -17.18 -4.21
CA HIS A 10 -1.64 -18.02 -3.90
C HIS A 10 -1.58 -18.50 -2.46
N PRO A 11 -2.74 -18.79 -1.83
CA PRO A 11 -2.74 -19.39 -0.50
C PRO A 11 -1.86 -20.64 -0.46
N GLY A 12 -0.99 -20.72 0.52
CA GLY A 12 0.02 -21.80 0.61
C GLY A 12 1.41 -21.37 0.16
N ASP A 13 1.54 -20.30 -0.62
CA ASP A 13 2.85 -19.76 -0.96
C ASP A 13 3.49 -19.12 0.28
N ALA A 14 4.81 -19.27 0.39
CA ALA A 14 5.53 -18.77 1.57
C ALA A 14 5.39 -17.25 1.77
N LEU A 15 5.26 -16.49 0.68
CA LEU A 15 5.15 -15.03 0.70
C LEU A 15 3.71 -14.51 0.75
N TYR A 16 2.71 -15.40 0.69
CA TYR A 16 1.32 -14.99 0.83
C TYR A 16 1.09 -14.49 2.26
N PRO A 17 0.56 -13.26 2.44
CA PRO A 17 0.42 -12.70 3.79
C PRO A 17 -0.56 -13.51 4.65
N GLU A 18 -0.13 -13.91 5.84
CA GLU A 18 -0.96 -14.70 6.75
C GLU A 18 -2.22 -13.95 7.19
N THR A 19 -2.13 -12.62 7.33
CA THR A 19 -3.28 -11.80 7.72
C THR A 19 -4.41 -11.86 6.72
N VAL A 20 -4.10 -12.03 5.42
CA VAL A 20 -5.12 -12.14 4.37
C VAL A 20 -5.86 -13.48 4.47
N LEU A 21 -5.19 -14.52 4.98
CA LEU A 21 -5.83 -15.83 5.18
C LEU A 21 -6.93 -15.81 6.24
N GLU A 22 -6.96 -14.77 7.10
CA GLU A 22 -7.98 -14.61 8.14
C GLU A 22 -9.32 -14.08 7.59
N LEU A 23 -9.34 -13.64 6.33
CA LEU A 23 -10.58 -13.17 5.69
C LEU A 23 -11.55 -14.33 5.49
N SER A 24 -12.86 -14.03 5.57
CA SER A 24 -13.90 -15.04 5.33
C SER A 24 -13.93 -15.49 3.86
N ASP A 25 -13.52 -14.62 2.94
CA ASP A 25 -13.42 -14.91 1.51
C ASP A 25 -11.97 -14.63 1.08
N VAL A 26 -11.14 -15.64 1.16
CA VAL A 26 -9.70 -15.51 0.90
C VAL A 26 -9.44 -15.39 -0.60
N PRO A 27 -8.79 -14.30 -1.07
CA PRO A 27 -8.38 -14.20 -2.47
C PRO A 27 -7.47 -15.36 -2.85
N GLN A 28 -7.82 -16.07 -3.92
CA GLN A 28 -7.03 -17.19 -4.42
C GLN A 28 -5.79 -16.73 -5.17
N THR A 29 -5.79 -15.50 -5.65
CA THR A 29 -4.64 -14.90 -6.33
C THR A 29 -4.48 -13.45 -5.89
N LEU A 30 -3.27 -13.09 -5.47
CA LEU A 30 -2.85 -11.71 -5.30
C LEU A 30 -1.85 -11.37 -6.38
N TYR A 31 -2.10 -10.29 -7.12
CA TYR A 31 -1.17 -9.78 -8.13
C TYR A 31 -0.29 -8.73 -7.48
N VAL A 32 1.01 -8.95 -7.49
CA VAL A 32 1.96 -8.15 -6.70
C VAL A 32 3.07 -7.60 -7.59
N ARG A 33 3.45 -6.34 -7.36
CA ARG A 33 4.67 -5.72 -7.90
C ARG A 33 5.52 -5.22 -6.75
N GLY A 34 6.83 -5.37 -6.89
CA GLY A 34 7.78 -4.91 -5.88
C GLY A 34 8.21 -6.02 -4.94
N ASN A 35 8.63 -5.64 -3.73
CA ASN A 35 9.16 -6.57 -2.75
C ASN A 35 8.03 -7.25 -1.95
N PRO A 36 7.75 -8.54 -2.17
CA PRO A 36 6.65 -9.22 -1.49
C PRO A 36 6.88 -9.43 0.01
N GLU A 37 8.12 -9.37 0.48
CA GLU A 37 8.43 -9.52 1.91
C GLU A 37 7.80 -8.42 2.75
N VAL A 38 7.56 -7.24 2.17
CA VAL A 38 6.91 -6.12 2.83
C VAL A 38 5.48 -6.48 3.28
N LEU A 39 4.82 -7.40 2.56
CA LEU A 39 3.46 -7.82 2.87
C LEU A 39 3.35 -8.62 4.17
N SER A 40 4.45 -9.14 4.67
CA SER A 40 4.51 -9.94 5.91
C SER A 40 5.03 -9.15 7.11
N THR A 41 5.25 -7.85 6.94
CA THR A 41 5.69 -6.97 8.04
C THR A 41 4.47 -6.48 8.84
N PRO A 42 4.67 -6.05 10.11
CA PRO A 42 3.62 -5.35 10.83
C PRO A 42 3.15 -4.13 10.03
N ALA A 43 1.85 -3.96 9.88
CA ALA A 43 1.30 -2.95 9.00
C ALA A 43 0.09 -2.24 9.62
N LEU A 44 -0.11 -1.00 9.19
CA LEU A 44 -1.25 -0.17 9.57
C LEU A 44 -1.87 0.40 8.29
N SER A 45 -3.16 0.17 8.11
CA SER A 45 -3.90 0.78 6.99
C SER A 45 -4.30 2.20 7.35
N ILE A 46 -3.99 3.15 6.46
CA ILE A 46 -4.40 4.54 6.60
C ILE A 46 -5.17 4.92 5.35
N ILE A 47 -6.46 5.05 5.50
CA ILE A 47 -7.40 5.35 4.42
C ILE A 47 -8.31 6.49 4.86
N GLY A 48 -8.99 7.10 3.91
CA GLY A 48 -9.94 8.17 4.22
C GLY A 48 -10.54 8.81 2.98
N ALA A 49 -11.17 9.95 3.18
CA ALA A 49 -11.92 10.64 2.15
C ALA A 49 -11.02 11.13 1.01
N ARG A 50 -11.54 11.07 -0.23
CA ARG A 50 -10.89 11.67 -1.40
C ARG A 50 -10.85 13.19 -1.30
N LYS A 51 -11.93 13.79 -0.80
CA LYS A 51 -12.04 15.24 -0.54
C LYS A 51 -11.82 15.48 0.94
N ALA A 52 -10.61 15.24 1.41
CA ALA A 52 -10.28 15.42 2.81
C ALA A 52 -10.02 16.91 3.12
N SER A 53 -10.38 17.30 4.33
CA SER A 53 -10.03 18.62 4.85
C SER A 53 -8.52 18.72 5.06
N PRO A 54 -7.94 19.95 5.16
CA PRO A 54 -6.53 20.10 5.52
C PRO A 54 -6.20 19.41 6.85
N TYR A 55 -7.12 19.41 7.80
CA TYR A 55 -6.96 18.68 9.06
C TYR A 55 -6.87 17.18 8.85
N GLY A 56 -7.76 16.61 8.02
CA GLY A 56 -7.75 15.18 7.71
C GLY A 56 -6.46 14.74 7.02
N LEU A 57 -5.96 15.55 6.08
CA LEU A 57 -4.68 15.28 5.41
C LEU A 57 -3.52 15.33 6.41
N ALA A 58 -3.52 16.30 7.31
CA ALA A 58 -2.48 16.44 8.33
C ALA A 58 -2.46 15.24 9.29
N VAL A 59 -3.63 14.75 9.69
CA VAL A 59 -3.76 13.57 10.56
C VAL A 59 -3.24 12.32 9.84
N ALA A 60 -3.59 12.14 8.56
CA ALA A 60 -3.11 11.01 7.77
C ALA A 60 -1.58 11.02 7.65
N GLU A 61 -0.98 12.19 7.38
CA GLU A 61 0.46 12.35 7.31
C GLU A 61 1.15 12.06 8.65
N LEU A 62 0.59 12.57 9.73
CA LEU A 62 1.14 12.33 11.08
C LEU A 62 1.08 10.86 11.44
N ALA A 63 -0.05 10.20 11.20
CA ALA A 63 -0.21 8.78 11.48
C ALA A 63 0.82 7.95 10.70
N ALA A 64 1.06 8.28 9.43
CA ALA A 64 2.06 7.59 8.62
C ALA A 64 3.48 7.78 9.17
N LYS A 65 3.83 8.99 9.56
CA LYS A 65 5.16 9.27 10.16
C LYS A 65 5.37 8.50 11.45
N VAL A 66 4.36 8.48 12.31
CA VAL A 66 4.43 7.73 13.58
C VAL A 66 4.57 6.23 13.32
N ALA A 67 3.82 5.70 12.36
CA ALA A 67 3.93 4.29 11.96
C ALA A 67 5.35 3.96 11.49
N VAL A 68 5.93 4.78 10.63
CA VAL A 68 7.29 4.58 10.13
C VAL A 68 8.30 4.61 11.27
N GLU A 69 8.19 5.55 12.20
CA GLU A 69 9.07 5.62 13.37
C GLU A 69 8.97 4.37 14.25
N ALA A 70 7.79 3.76 14.30
CA ALA A 70 7.55 2.52 15.06
C ALA A 70 7.95 1.26 14.29
N GLY A 71 8.50 1.38 13.08
CA GLY A 71 8.86 0.24 12.25
C GLY A 71 7.66 -0.46 11.61
N VAL A 72 6.54 0.24 11.46
CA VAL A 72 5.29 -0.31 10.93
C VAL A 72 5.12 0.14 9.47
N THR A 73 4.78 -0.81 8.60
CA THR A 73 4.51 -0.56 7.18
C THR A 73 3.16 0.15 7.04
N VAL A 74 3.10 1.17 6.20
CA VAL A 74 1.85 1.88 5.90
C VAL A 74 1.19 1.25 4.68
N VAL A 75 -0.11 0.95 4.79
CA VAL A 75 -0.92 0.41 3.70
C VAL A 75 -2.01 1.42 3.35
N SER A 76 -2.15 1.74 2.09
CA SER A 76 -3.20 2.65 1.62
C SER A 76 -3.68 2.24 0.23
N GLY A 77 -4.75 2.89 -0.25
CA GLY A 77 -5.38 2.51 -1.51
C GLY A 77 -4.90 3.30 -2.74
N GLY A 78 -4.01 4.26 -2.57
CA GLY A 78 -3.53 5.09 -3.68
C GLY A 78 -4.53 6.14 -4.17
N ALA A 79 -5.70 6.23 -3.56
CA ALA A 79 -6.71 7.21 -3.94
C ALA A 79 -6.28 8.64 -3.59
N VAL A 80 -6.84 9.62 -4.29
CA VAL A 80 -6.66 11.04 -3.96
C VAL A 80 -7.09 11.28 -2.50
N GLY A 81 -6.46 12.22 -1.83
CA GLY A 81 -6.80 12.59 -0.46
C GLY A 81 -5.95 11.85 0.58
N CYS A 82 -6.59 11.32 1.62
CA CYS A 82 -5.89 10.71 2.74
C CYS A 82 -4.96 9.56 2.35
N ASP A 83 -5.37 8.73 1.38
CA ASP A 83 -4.57 7.60 0.94
C ASP A 83 -3.22 8.05 0.36
N GLN A 84 -3.23 9.02 -0.54
CA GLN A 84 -2.00 9.55 -1.13
C GLN A 84 -1.18 10.33 -0.11
N ALA A 85 -1.83 11.10 0.77
CA ALA A 85 -1.14 11.86 1.80
C ALA A 85 -0.36 10.94 2.74
N SER A 86 -0.98 9.86 3.22
CA SER A 86 -0.33 8.88 4.08
C SER A 86 0.80 8.14 3.36
N GLY A 87 0.58 7.77 2.10
CA GLY A 87 1.59 7.09 1.29
C GLY A 87 2.83 7.95 1.08
N TRP A 88 2.65 9.20 0.66
CA TRP A 88 3.77 10.13 0.48
C TRP A 88 4.52 10.39 1.78
N ALA A 89 3.79 10.56 2.89
CA ALA A 89 4.43 10.75 4.18
C ALA A 89 5.28 9.54 4.57
N ALA A 90 4.79 8.33 4.33
CA ALA A 90 5.53 7.09 4.63
C ALA A 90 6.81 6.99 3.80
N VAL A 91 6.73 7.15 2.47
CA VAL A 91 7.91 7.00 1.61
C VAL A 91 8.92 8.14 1.82
N ASN A 92 8.46 9.36 2.08
CA ASN A 92 9.34 10.49 2.36
C ASN A 92 10.04 10.36 3.72
N ALA A 93 9.44 9.65 4.66
CA ALA A 93 10.06 9.34 5.95
C ALA A 93 11.02 8.14 5.88
N GLY A 94 11.22 7.54 4.71
CA GLY A 94 12.08 6.38 4.53
C GLY A 94 11.46 5.07 4.96
N GLY A 95 10.14 5.02 5.13
CA GLY A 95 9.41 3.84 5.55
C GLY A 95 9.00 2.92 4.41
N LYS A 96 8.40 1.80 4.77
CA LYS A 96 7.82 0.85 3.82
C LYS A 96 6.36 1.20 3.58
N HIS A 97 5.94 1.10 2.34
CA HIS A 97 4.58 1.44 1.92
C HIS A 97 4.03 0.37 0.97
N VAL A 98 2.77 0.03 1.15
CA VAL A 98 2.03 -0.89 0.27
C VAL A 98 0.81 -0.15 -0.26
N VAL A 99 0.61 -0.21 -1.57
CA VAL A 99 -0.59 0.33 -2.22
C VAL A 99 -1.47 -0.85 -2.64
N VAL A 100 -2.71 -0.86 -2.18
CA VAL A 100 -3.71 -1.86 -2.60
C VAL A 100 -4.60 -1.20 -3.65
N LEU A 101 -4.53 -1.70 -4.88
CA LEU A 101 -5.24 -1.12 -6.00
C LEU A 101 -6.52 -1.91 -6.30
N GLY A 102 -7.58 -1.18 -6.66
CA GLY A 102 -8.80 -1.80 -7.18
C GLY A 102 -8.65 -2.27 -8.63
N THR A 103 -7.56 -1.86 -9.29
CA THR A 103 -7.16 -2.30 -10.63
C THR A 103 -6.10 -3.39 -10.51
N GLY A 104 -5.62 -3.92 -11.62
CA GLY A 104 -4.47 -4.82 -11.61
C GLY A 104 -3.21 -4.09 -11.12
N ALA A 105 -2.26 -4.84 -10.57
CA ALA A 105 -1.00 -4.29 -10.03
C ALA A 105 -0.15 -3.60 -11.10
N ASP A 106 -0.44 -3.84 -12.36
CA ASP A 106 0.23 -3.27 -13.53
C ASP A 106 -0.52 -2.05 -14.10
N VAL A 107 -1.65 -1.65 -13.49
CA VAL A 107 -2.46 -0.53 -13.95
C VAL A 107 -2.39 0.60 -12.92
N VAL A 108 -1.89 1.76 -13.36
CA VAL A 108 -1.82 2.96 -12.51
C VAL A 108 -3.16 3.68 -12.56
N TYR A 109 -3.87 3.72 -11.43
CA TYR A 109 -5.13 4.45 -11.29
C TYR A 109 -5.33 4.87 -9.84
N PRO A 110 -5.67 6.13 -9.56
CA PRO A 110 -5.72 7.26 -10.51
C PRO A 110 -4.34 7.64 -11.03
N ARG A 111 -4.28 8.36 -12.15
CA ARG A 111 -2.99 8.79 -12.74
C ARG A 111 -2.14 9.61 -11.78
N SER A 112 -2.78 10.37 -10.90
CA SER A 112 -2.09 11.18 -9.89
C SER A 112 -1.27 10.33 -8.90
N SER A 113 -1.50 9.02 -8.82
CA SER A 113 -0.75 8.12 -7.96
C SER A 113 0.55 7.59 -8.59
N ALA A 114 0.82 7.91 -9.87
CA ALA A 114 1.97 7.35 -10.60
C ALA A 114 3.30 7.56 -9.88
N GLY A 115 3.57 8.78 -9.42
CA GLY A 115 4.80 9.09 -8.69
C GLY A 115 4.91 8.33 -7.37
N LEU A 116 3.81 8.24 -6.65
CA LEU A 116 3.76 7.50 -5.38
C LEU A 116 4.00 6.00 -5.61
N ILE A 117 3.38 5.42 -6.63
CA ILE A 117 3.59 4.00 -6.94
C ILE A 117 5.06 3.73 -7.26
N THR A 118 5.69 4.59 -8.04
CA THR A 118 7.12 4.47 -8.34
C THR A 118 7.97 4.46 -7.06
N ARG A 119 7.69 5.38 -6.13
CA ARG A 119 8.40 5.44 -4.85
C ARG A 119 8.09 4.21 -3.97
N THR A 120 6.85 3.75 -3.99
CA THR A 120 6.41 2.58 -3.23
C THR A 120 7.17 1.32 -3.67
N LEU A 121 7.40 1.16 -4.96
CA LEU A 121 8.14 0.02 -5.50
C LEU A 121 9.60 -0.05 -5.01
N ASP A 122 10.15 1.07 -4.56
CA ASP A 122 11.50 1.14 -3.99
C ASP A 122 11.54 0.75 -2.50
N THR A 123 10.41 0.52 -1.89
CA THR A 123 10.32 0.13 -0.49
C THR A 123 10.22 -1.38 -0.34
#